data_1e34ec1c5232c0a0bc4c12d886485c54
#
_entry.id   1e34ec1c5232c0a0bc4c12d886485c54
#
_cell.length_a   1.000
_cell.length_b   1.000
_cell.length_c   1.000
_cell.angle_alpha   90.00
_cell.angle_beta   90.00
_cell.angle_gamma   90.00
#
_symmetry.space_group_name_H-M   'P 1'
#
loop_
_entity.id
_entity.type
_entity.pdbx_description
1 polymer ?
#
loop_
_entity_poly.entity_id
_entity_poly.type
_entity_poly.pdbx_seq_one_letter_code
_entity_poly.pdbx_strand_id
1 'polypeptide(L)'
;NQELIDSILIRLDGTKQKTKLGANSILSVSMAVKKLSAKIKNIPLYKNFFIKKNFKLPFPLMNIINGGAHANNGLRIQEFMIRPDKAKTFSEAMNICFLVIQNLKKLIKNKNLSTAVGDEGGFAPMISKNEDALNLIIKSIKKSGYVNGRDVSICLDVAANELYKNGNCSI
;
A
#
# COMPACT_ATOMS: atom_id res chain seq x y z
N ASN A 1 2.08 4.20 -30.86
CA ASN A 1 3.02 3.40 -30.09
C ASN A 1 3.24 4.06 -28.73
N GLN A 2 2.96 3.36 -27.62
CA GLN A 2 3.08 3.88 -26.25
C GLN A 2 4.51 4.30 -25.91
N GLU A 3 5.48 3.45 -26.20
CA GLU A 3 6.90 3.70 -25.90
C GLU A 3 7.43 4.97 -26.58
N LEU A 4 6.97 5.23 -27.81
CA LEU A 4 7.36 6.45 -28.54
C LEU A 4 6.77 7.69 -27.84
N ILE A 5 5.51 7.64 -27.42
CA ILE A 5 4.85 8.75 -26.73
C ILE A 5 5.55 9.01 -25.38
N ASP A 6 5.81 7.98 -24.62
CA ASP A 6 6.49 8.09 -23.32
C ASP A 6 7.91 8.66 -23.49
N SER A 7 8.63 8.22 -24.52
CA SER A 7 9.95 8.74 -24.87
C SER A 7 9.92 10.22 -25.27
N ILE A 8 8.88 10.66 -25.98
CA ILE A 8 8.69 12.07 -26.35
C ILE A 8 8.43 12.90 -25.09
N LEU A 9 7.54 12.46 -24.21
CA LEU A 9 7.22 13.15 -22.97
C LEU A 9 8.45 13.31 -22.07
N ILE A 10 9.25 12.24 -21.94
CA ILE A 10 10.49 12.24 -21.17
C ILE A 10 11.50 13.24 -21.76
N ARG A 11 11.64 13.29 -23.07
CA ARG A 11 12.54 14.25 -23.77
C ARG A 11 12.07 15.68 -23.64
N LEU A 12 10.75 15.94 -23.71
CA LEU A 12 10.18 17.28 -23.53
C LEU A 12 10.46 17.83 -22.12
N ASP A 13 10.41 16.99 -21.10
CA ASP A 13 10.84 17.38 -19.76
C ASP A 13 12.34 17.60 -19.69
N GLY A 14 13.15 16.70 -20.22
CA GLY A 14 14.60 16.77 -20.31
C GLY A 14 15.34 16.69 -18.98
N THR A 15 14.65 16.61 -17.83
CA THR A 15 15.26 16.53 -16.50
C THR A 15 15.23 15.09 -15.96
N LYS A 16 16.24 14.73 -15.16
CA LYS A 16 16.30 13.41 -14.52
C LYS A 16 15.11 13.19 -13.57
N GLN A 17 14.75 14.19 -12.82
CA GLN A 17 13.70 14.15 -11.79
C GLN A 17 12.32 14.59 -12.27
N LYS A 18 12.15 14.81 -13.59
CA LYS A 18 10.88 15.27 -14.18
C LYS A 18 10.38 16.58 -13.56
N THR A 19 11.29 17.51 -13.32
CA THR A 19 11.01 18.77 -12.60
C THR A 19 10.46 19.89 -13.50
N LYS A 20 10.61 19.80 -14.83
CA LYS A 20 10.14 20.84 -15.77
C LYS A 20 8.64 20.72 -16.03
N LEU A 21 8.15 19.56 -16.42
CA LEU A 21 6.74 19.31 -16.71
C LEU A 21 5.99 18.73 -15.48
N GLY A 22 6.72 18.08 -14.59
CA GLY A 22 6.18 17.35 -13.46
C GLY A 22 5.77 15.91 -13.83
N ALA A 23 6.08 14.98 -12.92
CA ALA A 23 5.78 13.57 -13.12
C ALA A 23 4.29 13.31 -13.35
N ASN A 24 3.41 14.02 -12.62
CA ASN A 24 1.96 13.89 -12.74
C ASN A 24 1.45 14.21 -14.14
N SER A 25 1.95 15.27 -14.75
CA SER A 25 1.55 15.68 -16.11
C SER A 25 1.97 14.64 -17.14
N ILE A 26 3.22 14.17 -17.06
CA ILE A 26 3.76 13.13 -17.95
C ILE A 26 2.95 11.84 -17.81
N LEU A 27 2.72 11.39 -16.57
CA LEU A 27 1.96 10.17 -16.29
C LEU A 27 0.51 10.26 -16.75
N SER A 28 -0.15 11.41 -16.58
CA SER A 28 -1.53 11.61 -17.00
C SER A 28 -1.71 11.42 -18.51
N VAL A 29 -0.82 11.97 -19.32
CA VAL A 29 -0.86 11.81 -20.79
C VAL A 29 -0.57 10.36 -21.18
N SER A 30 0.48 9.76 -20.60
CA SER A 30 0.84 8.36 -20.86
C SER A 30 -0.33 7.41 -20.55
N MET A 31 -0.97 7.58 -19.39
CA MET A 31 -2.12 6.77 -18.98
C MET A 31 -3.34 7.00 -19.89
N ALA A 32 -3.63 8.23 -20.28
CA ALA A 32 -4.74 8.55 -21.16
C ALA A 32 -4.60 7.84 -22.53
N VAL A 33 -3.40 7.88 -23.11
CA VAL A 33 -3.10 7.19 -24.36
C VAL A 33 -3.26 5.69 -24.23
N LYS A 34 -2.75 5.10 -23.14
CA LYS A 34 -2.88 3.66 -22.90
C LYS A 34 -4.32 3.22 -22.72
N LYS A 35 -5.12 4.00 -21.98
CA LYS A 35 -6.56 3.75 -21.81
C LYS A 35 -7.30 3.87 -23.14
N LEU A 36 -7.00 4.89 -23.94
CA LEU A 36 -7.59 5.06 -25.27
C LEU A 36 -7.28 3.86 -26.18
N SER A 37 -6.02 3.41 -26.21
CA SER A 37 -5.60 2.24 -26.97
C SER A 37 -6.38 0.98 -26.56
N ALA A 38 -6.60 0.76 -25.26
CA ALA A 38 -7.41 -0.36 -24.79
C ALA A 38 -8.87 -0.24 -25.22
N LYS A 39 -9.44 0.98 -25.17
CA LYS A 39 -10.82 1.25 -25.60
C LYS A 39 -11.01 0.99 -27.10
N ILE A 40 -10.10 1.48 -27.95
CA ILE A 40 -10.14 1.24 -29.40
C ILE A 40 -10.08 -0.26 -29.72
N LYS A 41 -9.26 -1.02 -28.99
CA LYS A 41 -9.14 -2.48 -29.14
C LYS A 41 -10.31 -3.27 -28.53
N ASN A 42 -11.21 -2.60 -27.83
CA ASN A 42 -12.30 -3.19 -27.04
C ASN A 42 -11.84 -4.31 -26.07
N ILE A 43 -10.75 -4.03 -25.37
CA ILE A 43 -10.18 -4.94 -24.35
C ILE A 43 -9.99 -4.21 -23.03
N PRO A 44 -10.05 -4.93 -21.88
CA PRO A 44 -9.69 -4.34 -20.58
C PRO A 44 -8.26 -3.82 -20.57
N LEU A 45 -8.03 -2.70 -19.83
CA LEU A 45 -6.73 -2.03 -19.80
C LEU A 45 -5.58 -2.98 -19.43
N TYR A 46 -5.77 -3.85 -18.43
CA TYR A 46 -4.72 -4.78 -18.00
C TYR A 46 -4.28 -5.75 -19.12
N LYS A 47 -5.17 -6.12 -20.04
CA LYS A 47 -4.85 -6.96 -21.21
C LYS A 47 -4.05 -6.19 -22.27
N ASN A 48 -4.12 -4.85 -22.27
CA ASN A 48 -3.38 -4.02 -23.22
C ASN A 48 -1.91 -3.77 -22.83
N PHE A 49 -1.51 -4.17 -21.62
CA PHE A 49 -0.11 -4.08 -21.17
C PHE A 49 0.73 -5.29 -21.57
N PHE A 50 0.12 -6.48 -21.64
CA PHE A 50 0.86 -7.72 -21.83
C PHE A 50 0.21 -8.62 -22.90
N ILE A 51 1.04 -9.31 -23.67
CA ILE A 51 0.62 -10.30 -24.65
C ILE A 51 0.24 -11.65 -23.98
N LYS A 52 0.62 -11.83 -22.70
CA LYS A 52 0.36 -13.07 -21.95
C LYS A 52 -1.12 -13.29 -21.70
N LYS A 53 -1.58 -14.55 -21.81
CA LYS A 53 -2.99 -14.92 -21.64
C LYS A 53 -3.41 -15.15 -20.19
N ASN A 54 -2.46 -15.42 -19.28
CA ASN A 54 -2.76 -15.75 -17.89
C ASN A 54 -2.40 -14.60 -16.95
N PHE A 55 -3.42 -13.98 -16.38
CA PHE A 55 -3.28 -12.92 -15.39
C PHE A 55 -3.60 -13.47 -14.01
N LYS A 56 -2.81 -13.07 -13.02
CA LYS A 56 -3.09 -13.34 -11.61
C LYS A 56 -3.20 -11.99 -10.90
N LEU A 57 -4.18 -11.86 -10.02
CA LEU A 57 -4.21 -10.74 -9.09
C LEU A 57 -3.07 -10.89 -8.07
N PRO A 58 -2.37 -9.82 -7.73
CA PRO A 58 -1.37 -9.85 -6.66
C PRO A 58 -2.02 -10.07 -5.30
N PHE A 59 -1.26 -10.56 -4.33
CA PHE A 59 -1.69 -10.51 -2.94
C PHE A 59 -1.82 -9.06 -2.49
N PRO A 60 -2.90 -8.70 -1.77
CA PRO A 60 -3.02 -7.36 -1.21
C PRO A 60 -1.97 -7.14 -0.12
N LEU A 61 -1.31 -5.98 -0.13
CA LEU A 61 -0.62 -5.41 1.01
C LEU A 61 -1.60 -4.41 1.64
N MET A 62 -2.25 -4.80 2.72
CA MET A 62 -3.32 -4.00 3.30
C MET A 62 -2.81 -3.22 4.50
N ASN A 63 -2.79 -1.89 4.41
CA ASN A 63 -2.44 -1.01 5.51
C ASN A 63 -3.54 -1.05 6.58
N ILE A 64 -3.19 -1.44 7.81
CA ILE A 64 -4.14 -1.63 8.92
C ILE A 64 -3.85 -0.76 10.13
N ILE A 65 -2.62 -0.24 10.26
CA ILE A 65 -2.25 0.81 11.22
C ILE A 65 -1.42 1.85 10.49
N ASN A 66 -1.80 3.12 10.63
CA ASN A 66 -1.09 4.27 10.10
C ASN A 66 -0.22 4.93 11.18
N GLY A 67 0.92 5.44 10.76
CA GLY A 67 1.79 6.32 11.52
C GLY A 67 2.47 7.35 10.60
N GLY A 68 3.59 7.91 11.01
CA GLY A 68 4.34 8.87 10.22
C GLY A 68 3.49 10.02 9.70
N ALA A 69 3.62 10.34 8.42
CA ALA A 69 2.85 11.41 7.77
C ALA A 69 1.34 11.08 7.60
N HIS A 70 0.94 9.81 7.68
CA HIS A 70 -0.45 9.36 7.48
C HIS A 70 -1.31 9.41 8.74
N ALA A 71 -0.74 9.71 9.92
CA ALA A 71 -1.48 9.80 11.17
C ALA A 71 -0.79 10.72 12.18
N ASN A 72 -1.57 11.53 12.86
CA ASN A 72 -1.07 12.38 13.95
C ASN A 72 -1.00 11.57 15.26
N ASN A 73 -0.06 10.62 15.31
CA ASN A 73 0.25 9.80 16.49
C ASN A 73 1.77 9.72 16.69
N GLY A 74 2.22 8.95 17.65
CA GLY A 74 3.65 8.85 17.98
C GLY A 74 4.43 7.81 17.15
N LEU A 75 3.81 7.12 16.20
CA LEU A 75 4.46 6.13 15.37
C LEU A 75 5.33 6.79 14.30
N ARG A 76 6.54 6.29 14.11
CA ARG A 76 7.46 6.80 13.09
C ARG A 76 7.32 6.07 11.75
N ILE A 77 7.02 4.77 11.76
CA ILE A 77 6.75 3.98 10.57
C ILE A 77 5.39 4.39 10.01
N GLN A 78 5.34 4.68 8.70
CA GLN A 78 4.16 5.25 8.05
C GLN A 78 3.02 4.24 7.89
N GLU A 79 3.35 3.00 7.46
CA GLU A 79 2.35 1.97 7.21
C GLU A 79 2.74 0.64 7.82
N PHE A 80 1.80 0.07 8.57
CA PHE A 80 1.88 -1.29 9.06
C PHE A 80 0.83 -2.12 8.31
N MET A 81 1.31 -2.97 7.43
CA MET A 81 0.50 -3.73 6.50
C MET A 81 0.47 -5.22 6.87
N ILE A 82 -0.55 -5.92 6.37
CA ILE A 82 -0.62 -7.37 6.36
C ILE A 82 -0.71 -7.89 4.93
N ARG A 83 -0.10 -9.07 4.70
CA ARG A 83 -0.19 -9.84 3.46
C ARG A 83 -0.71 -11.25 3.79
N PRO A 84 -1.87 -11.66 3.23
CA PRO A 84 -2.52 -12.95 3.53
C PRO A 84 -1.91 -14.08 2.69
N ASP A 85 -0.75 -14.61 3.10
CA ASP A 85 0.05 -15.58 2.34
C ASP A 85 -0.63 -16.93 2.14
N LYS A 86 -1.53 -17.32 3.06
CA LYS A 86 -2.26 -18.58 2.99
C LYS A 86 -3.35 -18.60 1.91
N ALA A 87 -3.79 -17.43 1.45
CA ALA A 87 -4.91 -17.31 0.53
C ALA A 87 -4.60 -17.96 -0.82
N LYS A 88 -5.56 -18.69 -1.36
CA LYS A 88 -5.48 -19.28 -2.72
C LYS A 88 -6.13 -18.40 -3.77
N THR A 89 -7.04 -17.53 -3.37
CA THR A 89 -7.76 -16.60 -4.23
C THR A 89 -7.73 -15.19 -3.65
N PHE A 90 -7.97 -14.19 -4.51
CA PHE A 90 -8.06 -12.79 -4.04
C PHE A 90 -9.23 -12.58 -3.07
N SER A 91 -10.37 -13.22 -3.30
CA SER A 91 -11.52 -13.16 -2.39
C SER A 91 -11.20 -13.74 -1.02
N GLU A 92 -10.49 -14.88 -0.97
CA GLU A 92 -10.00 -15.45 0.29
C GLU A 92 -9.01 -14.51 0.98
N ALA A 93 -8.10 -13.90 0.22
CA ALA A 93 -7.16 -12.92 0.73
C ALA A 93 -7.88 -11.74 1.41
N MET A 94 -8.89 -11.18 0.76
CA MET A 94 -9.70 -10.08 1.31
C MET A 94 -10.45 -10.50 2.58
N ASN A 95 -10.99 -11.73 2.63
CA ASN A 95 -11.67 -12.25 3.81
C ASN A 95 -10.71 -12.42 5.00
N ILE A 96 -9.50 -12.95 4.77
CA ILE A 96 -8.46 -13.05 5.80
C ILE A 96 -8.13 -11.66 6.35
N CYS A 97 -7.87 -10.68 5.49
CA CYS A 97 -7.60 -9.31 5.89
C CYS A 97 -8.74 -8.70 6.70
N PHE A 98 -9.99 -8.90 6.27
CA PHE A 98 -11.18 -8.43 6.98
C PHE A 98 -11.24 -8.98 8.40
N LEU A 99 -11.04 -10.30 8.58
CA LEU A 99 -11.06 -10.93 9.90
C LEU A 99 -9.97 -10.36 10.83
N VAL A 100 -8.75 -10.17 10.30
CA VAL A 100 -7.64 -9.58 11.06
C VAL A 100 -7.95 -8.15 11.47
N ILE A 101 -8.47 -7.33 10.56
CA ILE A 101 -8.84 -5.93 10.83
C ILE A 101 -9.94 -5.84 11.88
N GLN A 102 -10.97 -6.70 11.81
CA GLN A 102 -12.04 -6.71 12.81
C GLN A 102 -11.52 -7.09 14.20
N ASN A 103 -10.61 -8.04 14.31
CA ASN A 103 -9.98 -8.39 15.57
C ASN A 103 -9.04 -7.29 16.07
N LEU A 104 -8.31 -6.62 15.17
CA LEU A 104 -7.49 -5.45 15.50
C LEU A 104 -8.36 -4.33 16.09
N LYS A 105 -9.49 -4.01 15.45
CA LYS A 105 -10.45 -3.01 15.95
C LYS A 105 -10.90 -3.31 17.38
N LYS A 106 -11.25 -4.58 17.66
CA LYS A 106 -11.63 -5.01 19.02
C LYS A 106 -10.49 -4.82 20.01
N LEU A 107 -9.24 -5.17 19.64
CA LEU A 107 -8.08 -5.02 20.50
C LEU A 107 -7.77 -3.56 20.83
N ILE A 108 -7.88 -2.67 19.83
CA ILE A 108 -7.70 -1.22 20.00
C ILE A 108 -8.76 -0.67 20.96
N LYS A 109 -10.04 -1.02 20.75
CA LYS A 109 -11.15 -0.61 21.64
C LYS A 109 -10.96 -1.10 23.09
N ASN A 110 -10.52 -2.34 23.27
CA ASN A 110 -10.30 -2.90 24.60
C ASN A 110 -9.15 -2.23 25.38
N LYS A 111 -8.30 -1.48 24.68
CA LYS A 111 -7.27 -0.62 25.27
C LYS A 111 -7.73 0.82 25.46
N ASN A 112 -9.02 1.12 25.23
CA ASN A 112 -9.59 2.49 25.27
C ASN A 112 -8.90 3.45 24.27
N LEU A 113 -8.37 2.91 23.15
CA LEU A 113 -7.74 3.69 22.09
C LEU A 113 -8.73 3.98 20.96
N SER A 114 -8.52 5.09 20.26
CA SER A 114 -9.32 5.48 19.10
C SER A 114 -9.21 4.46 17.97
N THR A 115 -10.35 4.18 17.33
CA THR A 115 -10.45 3.42 16.08
C THR A 115 -10.72 4.31 14.87
N ALA A 116 -10.43 5.63 14.98
CA ALA A 116 -10.40 6.51 13.83
C ALA A 116 -9.35 6.01 12.82
N VAL A 117 -9.62 6.24 11.54
CA VAL A 117 -8.75 5.83 10.45
C VAL A 117 -7.90 7.00 9.97
N GLY A 118 -6.70 6.71 9.49
CA GLY A 118 -5.86 7.66 8.78
C GLY A 118 -6.23 7.77 7.29
N ASP A 119 -5.41 8.47 6.54
CA ASP A 119 -5.67 8.82 5.13
C ASP A 119 -5.84 7.59 4.22
N GLU A 120 -5.24 6.46 4.56
CA GLU A 120 -5.28 5.22 3.78
C GLU A 120 -6.16 4.11 4.38
N GLY A 121 -7.04 4.47 5.31
CA GLY A 121 -8.04 3.54 5.86
C GLY A 121 -7.58 2.63 7.00
N GLY A 122 -6.29 2.56 7.33
CA GLY A 122 -5.76 1.91 8.52
C GLY A 122 -6.11 2.70 9.79
N PHE A 123 -6.17 2.03 10.95
CA PHE A 123 -6.42 2.70 12.23
C PHE A 123 -5.26 3.62 12.61
N ALA A 124 -5.57 4.72 13.28
CA ALA A 124 -4.61 5.69 13.77
C ALA A 124 -4.70 5.82 15.32
N PRO A 125 -4.43 4.75 16.09
CA PRO A 125 -4.48 4.81 17.54
C PRO A 125 -3.34 5.69 18.09
N MET A 126 -3.57 6.36 19.21
CA MET A 126 -2.57 7.15 19.91
C MET A 126 -1.61 6.21 20.65
N ILE A 127 -0.62 5.69 19.94
CA ILE A 127 0.49 4.88 20.45
C ILE A 127 1.80 5.45 19.90
N SER A 128 2.87 5.35 20.66
CA SER A 128 4.15 5.99 20.34
C SER A 128 5.28 5.03 19.99
N LYS A 129 5.10 3.74 20.25
CA LYS A 129 6.13 2.73 19.99
C LYS A 129 5.71 1.84 18.82
N ASN A 130 6.60 1.69 17.84
CA ASN A 130 6.38 0.83 16.68
C ASN A 130 6.13 -0.63 17.11
N GLU A 131 6.79 -1.09 18.19
CA GLU A 131 6.62 -2.43 18.74
C GLU A 131 5.20 -2.66 19.27
N ASP A 132 4.53 -1.64 19.82
CA ASP A 132 3.15 -1.76 20.29
C ASP A 132 2.18 -1.96 19.11
N ALA A 133 2.41 -1.28 17.99
CA ALA A 133 1.67 -1.50 16.76
C ALA A 133 1.85 -2.94 16.25
N LEU A 134 3.10 -3.40 16.16
CA LEU A 134 3.43 -4.77 15.73
C LEU A 134 2.78 -5.81 16.66
N ASN A 135 2.85 -5.62 17.97
CA ASN A 135 2.24 -6.52 18.95
C ASN A 135 0.70 -6.58 18.83
N LEU A 136 0.05 -5.44 18.52
CA LEU A 136 -1.40 -5.41 18.26
C LEU A 136 -1.73 -6.23 17.01
N ILE A 137 -0.95 -6.09 15.94
CA ILE A 137 -1.14 -6.84 14.69
C ILE A 137 -0.91 -8.33 14.91
N ILE A 138 0.18 -8.74 15.55
CA ILE A 138 0.46 -10.15 15.85
C ILE A 138 -0.69 -10.78 16.66
N LYS A 139 -1.17 -10.06 17.69
CA LYS A 139 -2.31 -10.53 18.50
C LYS A 139 -3.60 -10.63 17.68
N SER A 140 -3.83 -9.71 16.73
CA SER A 140 -5.02 -9.75 15.88
C SER A 140 -4.97 -10.91 14.88
N ILE A 141 -3.81 -11.19 14.28
CA ILE A 141 -3.58 -12.35 13.42
C ILE A 141 -3.89 -13.65 14.19
N LYS A 142 -3.32 -13.80 15.38
CA LYS A 142 -3.56 -14.97 16.24
C LYS A 142 -5.04 -15.12 16.62
N LYS A 143 -5.71 -14.03 17.01
CA LYS A 143 -7.15 -14.05 17.34
C LYS A 143 -8.04 -14.38 16.14
N SER A 144 -7.56 -14.18 14.94
CA SER A 144 -8.24 -14.53 13.69
C SER A 144 -8.04 -15.98 13.29
N GLY A 145 -7.29 -16.78 14.07
CA GLY A 145 -7.00 -18.18 13.81
C GLY A 145 -5.85 -18.42 12.83
N TYR A 146 -5.02 -17.40 12.58
CA TYR A 146 -3.87 -17.47 11.66
C TYR A 146 -2.54 -17.40 12.41
N VAL A 147 -1.49 -17.91 11.76
CA VAL A 147 -0.12 -17.89 12.25
C VAL A 147 0.66 -16.77 11.54
N ASN A 148 1.22 -15.86 12.33
CA ASN A 148 2.08 -14.80 11.80
C ASN A 148 3.34 -15.39 11.14
N GLY A 149 3.68 -14.86 9.97
CA GLY A 149 4.85 -15.27 9.16
C GLY A 149 4.63 -16.56 8.34
N ARG A 150 3.53 -17.29 8.57
CA ARG A 150 3.15 -18.48 7.79
C ARG A 150 1.86 -18.26 6.99
N ASP A 151 0.80 -17.85 7.67
CA ASP A 151 -0.52 -17.68 7.08
C ASP A 151 -0.77 -16.20 6.69
N VAL A 152 -0.23 -15.29 7.48
CA VAL A 152 -0.29 -13.83 7.28
C VAL A 152 1.05 -13.23 7.67
N SER A 153 1.69 -12.52 6.75
CA SER A 153 2.92 -11.77 7.00
C SER A 153 2.63 -10.31 7.33
N ILE A 154 3.49 -9.71 8.15
CA ILE A 154 3.51 -8.27 8.39
C ILE A 154 4.48 -7.64 7.38
N CYS A 155 4.04 -6.54 6.76
CA CYS A 155 4.85 -5.73 5.87
C CYS A 155 4.86 -4.29 6.37
N LEU A 156 5.94 -3.56 6.09
CA LEU A 156 6.11 -2.19 6.55
C LEU A 156 6.45 -1.29 5.36
N ASP A 157 5.83 -0.12 5.32
CA ASP A 157 6.38 1.02 4.60
C ASP A 157 6.90 2.04 5.62
N VAL A 158 8.21 2.17 5.66
CA VAL A 158 8.89 3.04 6.63
C VAL A 158 8.81 4.50 6.19
N ALA A 159 8.63 4.77 4.89
CA ALA A 159 8.73 6.09 4.28
C ALA A 159 10.04 6.80 4.69
N ALA A 160 11.17 6.12 4.46
CA ALA A 160 12.48 6.52 4.97
C ALA A 160 12.91 7.94 4.59
N ASN A 161 12.40 8.50 3.48
CA ASN A 161 12.64 9.88 3.08
C ASN A 161 12.14 10.90 4.12
N GLU A 162 11.04 10.59 4.81
CA GLU A 162 10.48 11.44 5.87
C GLU A 162 11.34 11.42 7.15
N LEU A 163 12.07 10.33 7.35
CA LEU A 163 12.91 10.10 8.52
C LEU A 163 14.36 10.52 8.31
N TYR A 164 14.74 10.80 7.06
CA TYR A 164 16.12 11.15 6.70
C TYR A 164 16.36 12.65 6.91
N LYS A 165 17.23 12.99 7.84
CA LYS A 165 17.66 14.36 8.11
C LYS A 165 19.16 14.42 8.32
N ASN A 166 19.84 15.37 7.65
CA ASN A 166 21.26 15.67 7.84
C ASN A 166 22.20 14.44 7.75
N GLY A 167 21.95 13.55 6.80
CA GLY A 167 22.77 12.35 6.61
C GLY A 167 22.43 11.15 7.47
N ASN A 168 21.46 11.28 8.39
CA ASN A 168 21.04 10.21 9.30
C ASN A 168 19.56 9.86 9.12
N CYS A 169 19.24 8.56 9.27
CA CYS A 169 17.87 8.05 9.36
C CYS A 169 17.59 7.68 10.83
N SER A 170 16.53 8.23 11.41
CA SER A 170 16.13 7.98 12.79
C SER A 170 14.75 7.33 12.80
N ILE A 171 14.68 6.05 13.19
CA ILE A 171 13.44 5.26 13.35
C ILE A 171 13.07 5.14 14.81
#